data_48cf584e56b80c368c732a39c1c34169
#
_entry.id   48cf584e56b80c368c732a39c1c34169
#
_cell.length_a   1.000
_cell.length_b   1.000
_cell.length_c   1.000
_cell.angle_alpha   90.00
_cell.angle_beta   90.00
_cell.angle_gamma   90.00
#
_symmetry.space_group_name_H-M   'P 1'
#
loop_
_entity.id
_entity.type
_entity.pdbx_description
1 polymer ?
#
loop_
_entity_poly.entity_id
_entity_poly.type
_entity_poly.pdbx_seq_one_letter_code
_entity_poly.pdbx_strand_id
1 'polypeptide(L)'
;MGPRAPRWLWMLSCCCLLGRGEAGPRANATRTWPPSREREAAAFRESLNRHQYLNSFFPRENSTAFYGINQFSYLLPEEFKAIYLRSTPSRFPRYPAEAQTPIPNVSLPLRFDWRDKHVITQVRNQEMCGGCWAFSVVGAVESACAIRGKPLEDLSVQQVIDCSYNNYGCEGGAPVSALNWLNKTQVKLVRESEYPFKAHNGLCHYFSSSHSGISIRGYSAYDFSDQEDEMAKALFTFGPLIVIVDAVSWQDYLGGIIQHHCSSGEANHAVLITGFDKTGDTPYWIVRNSWGNSWGVDGYAHVKMGGNVCGIADSVSVVFV
;
A
#
# COMPACT_ATOMS: atom_id res chain seq x y z
N MET A 1 -33.84 45.20 57.17
CA MET A 1 -33.71 44.38 58.40
C MET A 1 -32.96 43.12 58.01
N GLY A 2 -31.67 43.07 58.40
CA GLY A 2 -30.89 41.84 58.35
C GLY A 2 -31.26 40.92 59.52
N PRO A 3 -30.60 39.77 59.78
CA PRO A 3 -29.14 39.70 59.91
C PRO A 3 -28.46 38.39 59.39
N ARG A 4 -27.17 38.54 59.07
CA ARG A 4 -25.98 37.80 59.58
C ARG A 4 -25.83 36.30 59.47
N ALA A 5 -24.70 35.94 58.84
CA ALA A 5 -24.00 34.65 58.79
C ALA A 5 -23.65 34.06 60.19
N PRO A 6 -23.14 32.78 60.24
CA PRO A 6 -21.68 32.65 60.32
C PRO A 6 -21.03 31.47 59.57
N ARG A 7 -19.72 31.67 59.39
CA ARG A 7 -18.64 30.79 58.96
C ARG A 7 -18.51 29.54 59.84
N TRP A 8 -18.19 28.38 59.25
CA TRP A 8 -17.32 27.39 59.85
C TRP A 8 -16.35 26.80 58.80
N LEU A 9 -15.06 27.03 59.10
CA LEU A 9 -13.94 26.34 58.51
C LEU A 9 -13.92 24.87 58.98
N TRP A 10 -13.70 23.93 58.08
CA TRP A 10 -13.00 22.69 58.39
C TRP A 10 -11.99 22.40 57.32
N MET A 11 -10.69 22.56 57.67
CA MET A 11 -9.56 21.96 56.97
C MET A 11 -9.62 20.45 57.15
N LEU A 12 -9.61 19.72 56.06
CA LEU A 12 -9.15 18.35 56.03
C LEU A 12 -8.09 18.22 54.95
N SER A 13 -6.87 18.17 55.47
CA SER A 13 -5.66 17.78 54.77
C SER A 13 -5.83 16.35 54.24
N CYS A 14 -5.87 16.16 52.94
CA CYS A 14 -5.75 14.83 52.33
C CYS A 14 -4.46 14.81 51.52
N CYS A 15 -3.44 14.16 52.10
CA CYS A 15 -2.19 13.83 51.43
C CYS A 15 -2.48 12.92 50.22
N CYS A 16 -2.50 13.47 49.04
CA CYS A 16 -2.35 12.70 47.79
C CYS A 16 -0.86 12.43 47.57
N LEU A 17 -0.46 11.23 47.89
CA LEU A 17 0.79 10.65 47.44
C LEU A 17 0.80 10.66 45.88
N LEU A 18 1.52 11.64 45.34
CA LEU A 18 1.90 11.65 43.91
C LEU A 18 2.89 10.50 43.72
N GLY A 19 2.38 9.37 43.24
CA GLY A 19 3.20 8.35 42.60
C GLY A 19 3.87 8.95 41.39
N ARG A 20 5.17 9.26 41.51
CA ARG A 20 6.04 9.51 40.36
C ARG A 20 6.10 8.23 39.57
N GLY A 21 5.28 8.13 38.52
CA GLY A 21 5.52 7.21 37.43
C GLY A 21 6.80 7.66 36.72
N GLU A 22 7.88 6.95 36.96
CA GLU A 22 9.08 7.08 36.13
C GLU A 22 8.71 6.72 34.73
N ALA A 23 8.61 7.74 33.87
CA ALA A 23 8.61 7.56 32.44
C ALA A 23 9.99 7.02 32.06
N GLY A 24 10.05 5.73 31.76
CA GLY A 24 11.22 5.09 31.21
C GLY A 24 11.70 5.89 29.98
N PRO A 25 13.00 5.93 29.72
CA PRO A 25 13.54 6.71 28.62
C PRO A 25 12.91 6.25 27.32
N ARG A 26 12.09 7.09 26.70
CA ARG A 26 11.74 6.94 25.28
C ARG A 26 13.06 7.01 24.54
N ALA A 27 13.52 5.89 24.04
CA ALA A 27 14.66 5.79 23.16
C ALA A 27 14.28 6.53 21.87
N ASN A 28 14.50 7.84 21.83
CA ASN A 28 14.69 8.61 20.61
C ASN A 28 16.02 8.12 20.02
N ALA A 29 15.99 6.95 19.38
CA ALA A 29 17.05 6.57 18.49
C ALA A 29 16.98 7.55 17.32
N THR A 30 17.73 8.64 17.39
CA THR A 30 18.05 9.47 16.23
C THR A 30 18.64 8.53 15.20
N ARG A 31 17.85 8.21 14.17
CA ARG A 31 18.28 7.40 13.04
C ARG A 31 19.46 8.10 12.38
N THR A 32 20.69 7.68 12.70
CA THR A 32 21.87 8.07 11.93
C THR A 32 21.84 7.28 10.63
N TRP A 33 21.54 7.93 9.55
CA TRP A 33 21.65 7.38 8.21
C TRP A 33 22.89 7.97 7.53
N PRO A 34 23.76 7.17 6.90
CA PRO A 34 23.66 5.73 6.69
C PRO A 34 23.96 4.90 7.96
N PRO A 35 23.42 3.68 8.06
CA PRO A 35 23.68 2.79 9.20
C PRO A 35 25.16 2.42 9.28
N SER A 36 25.63 2.05 10.48
CA SER A 36 27.01 1.58 10.64
C SER A 36 27.23 0.26 9.87
N ARG A 37 28.46 0.01 9.41
CA ARG A 37 28.82 -1.26 8.75
C ARG A 37 28.51 -2.49 9.61
N GLU A 38 28.62 -2.38 10.93
CA GLU A 38 28.29 -3.45 11.86
C GLU A 38 26.79 -3.76 11.85
N ARG A 39 25.93 -2.73 11.78
CA ARG A 39 24.50 -2.86 11.70
C ARG A 39 24.05 -3.46 10.35
N GLU A 40 24.63 -3.02 9.25
CA GLU A 40 24.39 -3.62 7.94
C GLU A 40 24.79 -5.10 7.91
N ALA A 41 25.94 -5.45 8.48
CA ALA A 41 26.40 -6.83 8.58
C ALA A 41 25.49 -7.68 9.49
N ALA A 42 24.92 -7.10 10.55
CA ALA A 42 23.96 -7.79 11.40
C ALA A 42 22.64 -8.04 10.67
N ALA A 43 22.09 -7.03 9.99
CA ALA A 43 20.88 -7.14 9.19
C ALA A 43 21.04 -8.17 8.06
N PHE A 44 22.18 -8.17 7.39
CA PHE A 44 22.48 -9.14 6.35
C PHE A 44 22.54 -10.57 6.88
N ARG A 45 23.17 -10.82 8.05
CA ARG A 45 23.16 -12.15 8.69
C ARG A 45 21.75 -12.61 9.06
N GLU A 46 20.95 -11.70 9.60
CA GLU A 46 19.54 -11.99 9.91
C GLU A 46 18.74 -12.31 8.65
N SER A 47 18.99 -11.58 7.56
CA SER A 47 18.40 -11.86 6.24
C SER A 47 18.71 -13.28 5.76
N LEU A 48 19.97 -13.74 5.86
CA LEU A 48 20.35 -15.10 5.48
C LEU A 48 19.60 -16.17 6.30
N ASN A 49 19.47 -15.96 7.61
CA ASN A 49 18.71 -16.87 8.47
C ASN A 49 17.22 -16.88 8.07
N ARG A 50 16.66 -15.73 7.77
CA ARG A 50 15.26 -15.58 7.32
C ARG A 50 15.03 -16.27 5.99
N HIS A 51 15.95 -16.14 5.02
CA HIS A 51 15.88 -16.87 3.73
C HIS A 51 15.86 -18.38 3.95
N GLN A 52 16.75 -18.89 4.80
CA GLN A 52 16.80 -20.31 5.13
C GLN A 52 15.49 -20.79 5.74
N TYR A 53 14.91 -20.01 6.67
CA TYR A 53 13.62 -20.32 7.27
C TYR A 53 12.49 -20.31 6.23
N LEU A 54 12.35 -19.26 5.43
CA LEU A 54 11.27 -19.11 4.45
C LEU A 54 11.31 -20.18 3.37
N ASN A 55 12.51 -20.60 2.94
CA ASN A 55 12.68 -21.62 1.91
C ASN A 55 12.59 -23.05 2.46
N SER A 56 12.53 -23.27 3.78
CA SER A 56 12.54 -24.63 4.38
C SER A 56 11.19 -25.32 4.37
N PHE A 57 10.10 -24.59 4.18
CA PHE A 57 8.77 -25.09 4.49
C PHE A 57 8.14 -26.03 3.44
N PHE A 58 8.50 -25.95 2.16
CA PHE A 58 7.84 -26.75 1.13
C PHE A 58 8.75 -27.14 -0.04
N PRO A 59 9.68 -28.10 0.14
CA PRO A 59 10.63 -28.44 -0.91
C PRO A 59 10.03 -29.21 -2.10
N ARG A 60 8.73 -29.51 -2.11
CA ARG A 60 8.10 -30.43 -3.10
C ARG A 60 7.00 -29.81 -3.96
N GLU A 61 6.57 -28.58 -3.71
CA GLU A 61 5.56 -27.94 -4.54
C GLU A 61 6.22 -27.02 -5.58
N ASN A 62 6.06 -27.35 -6.86
CA ASN A 62 6.68 -26.63 -8.00
C ASN A 62 6.25 -25.16 -8.19
N SER A 63 5.47 -24.59 -7.26
CA SER A 63 4.89 -23.25 -7.38
C SER A 63 5.03 -22.39 -6.13
N THR A 64 5.86 -22.77 -5.18
CA THR A 64 6.12 -21.97 -3.97
C THR A 64 7.06 -20.82 -4.25
N ALA A 65 6.80 -19.68 -3.56
CA ALA A 65 7.72 -18.55 -3.56
C ALA A 65 9.11 -18.96 -3.05
N PHE A 66 10.14 -18.35 -3.61
CA PHE A 66 11.51 -18.49 -3.13
C PHE A 66 12.08 -17.14 -2.76
N TYR A 67 12.94 -17.15 -1.74
CA TYR A 67 13.45 -15.98 -1.06
C TYR A 67 14.98 -16.00 -1.05
N GLY A 68 15.58 -14.81 -1.16
CA GLY A 68 17.03 -14.69 -1.19
C GLY A 68 17.51 -13.26 -1.13
N ILE A 69 18.80 -13.09 -1.43
CA ILE A 69 19.47 -11.79 -1.34
C ILE A 69 18.91 -10.84 -2.41
N ASN A 70 18.46 -9.67 -1.95
CA ASN A 70 18.04 -8.56 -2.78
C ASN A 70 18.41 -7.22 -2.15
N GLN A 71 17.92 -6.13 -2.72
CA GLN A 71 18.19 -4.75 -2.27
C GLN A 71 17.82 -4.47 -0.80
N PHE A 72 16.97 -5.29 -0.18
CA PHE A 72 16.51 -5.11 1.20
C PHE A 72 17.24 -5.98 2.22
N SER A 73 18.19 -6.82 1.79
CA SER A 73 18.89 -7.76 2.67
C SER A 73 19.78 -7.08 3.72
N TYR A 74 20.02 -5.78 3.59
CA TYR A 74 20.76 -4.96 4.55
C TYR A 74 19.85 -4.18 5.53
N LEU A 75 18.55 -4.46 5.49
CA LEU A 75 17.57 -3.90 6.42
C LEU A 75 17.07 -4.96 7.39
N LEU A 76 16.94 -4.59 8.66
CA LEU A 76 16.18 -5.38 9.61
C LEU A 76 14.68 -5.35 9.24
N PRO A 77 13.88 -6.39 9.57
CA PRO A 77 12.46 -6.41 9.26
C PRO A 77 11.69 -5.19 9.77
N GLU A 78 12.03 -4.69 10.96
CA GLU A 78 11.42 -3.50 11.55
C GLU A 78 11.76 -2.23 10.76
N GLU A 79 12.96 -2.15 10.21
CA GLU A 79 13.39 -1.03 9.36
C GLU A 79 12.67 -1.07 8.02
N PHE A 80 12.64 -2.24 7.40
CA PHE A 80 11.89 -2.46 6.16
C PHE A 80 10.43 -2.09 6.34
N LYS A 81 9.76 -2.61 7.38
CA LYS A 81 8.38 -2.27 7.71
C LYS A 81 8.21 -0.76 7.92
N ALA A 82 9.09 -0.15 8.69
CA ALA A 82 9.02 1.27 9.03
C ALA A 82 9.25 2.21 7.84
N ILE A 83 9.92 1.78 6.78
CA ILE A 83 10.22 2.58 5.58
C ILE A 83 9.20 2.31 4.47
N TYR A 84 8.95 1.03 4.16
CA TYR A 84 8.26 0.61 2.94
C TYR A 84 6.80 0.23 3.15
N LEU A 85 6.41 -0.23 4.35
CA LEU A 85 5.07 -0.75 4.64
C LEU A 85 4.26 0.26 5.44
N ARG A 86 3.86 1.35 4.78
CA ARG A 86 3.22 2.52 5.42
C ARG A 86 1.79 2.76 4.93
N SER A 87 1.18 1.79 4.24
CA SER A 87 -0.23 1.90 3.86
C SER A 87 -1.13 1.32 4.95
N THR A 88 -2.26 1.95 5.14
CA THR A 88 -3.29 1.47 6.06
C THR A 88 -4.60 1.27 5.33
N PRO A 89 -5.36 0.20 5.63
CA PRO A 89 -6.73 0.09 5.18
C PRO A 89 -7.53 1.30 5.69
N SER A 90 -8.46 1.77 4.88
CA SER A 90 -9.37 2.81 5.33
C SER A 90 -10.22 2.27 6.47
N ARG A 91 -10.26 2.98 7.60
CA ARG A 91 -11.16 2.67 8.73
C ARG A 91 -12.61 3.12 8.50
N PHE A 92 -12.93 3.54 7.28
CA PHE A 92 -14.31 3.91 6.96
C PHE A 92 -15.21 2.66 7.05
N PRO A 93 -16.47 2.83 7.50
CA PRO A 93 -17.42 1.73 7.51
C PRO A 93 -17.46 1.11 6.11
N ARG A 94 -17.63 -0.22 6.07
CA ARG A 94 -17.81 -0.95 4.80
C ARG A 94 -18.71 -0.11 3.91
N TYR A 95 -18.23 0.20 2.71
CA TYR A 95 -19.00 1.03 1.79
C TYR A 95 -20.36 0.39 1.59
N PRO A 96 -21.47 1.14 1.74
CA PRO A 96 -22.80 0.60 1.46
C PRO A 96 -22.79 -0.02 0.07
N ALA A 97 -23.32 -1.21 -0.10
CA ALA A 97 -23.39 -1.89 -1.40
C ALA A 97 -24.00 -0.98 -2.49
N GLU A 98 -24.86 -0.06 -2.11
CA GLU A 98 -25.49 0.94 -2.96
C GLU A 98 -24.53 1.98 -3.54
N ALA A 99 -23.35 2.17 -2.92
CA ALA A 99 -22.32 3.09 -3.40
C ALA A 99 -21.27 2.41 -4.31
N GLN A 100 -21.37 1.11 -4.48
CA GLN A 100 -20.47 0.32 -5.31
C GLN A 100 -20.97 0.23 -6.75
N THR A 101 -20.08 0.35 -7.71
CA THR A 101 -20.42 0.07 -9.11
C THR A 101 -20.70 -1.42 -9.28
N PRO A 102 -21.88 -1.83 -9.79
CA PRO A 102 -22.19 -3.24 -10.00
C PRO A 102 -21.18 -3.91 -10.93
N ILE A 103 -20.69 -5.09 -10.55
CA ILE A 103 -19.75 -5.87 -11.35
C ILE A 103 -20.57 -6.68 -12.37
N PRO A 104 -20.30 -6.53 -13.68
CA PRO A 104 -21.00 -7.30 -14.70
C PRO A 104 -20.66 -8.79 -14.57
N ASN A 105 -21.66 -9.64 -14.80
CA ASN A 105 -21.43 -11.07 -14.89
C ASN A 105 -20.80 -11.41 -16.25
N VAL A 106 -19.50 -11.60 -16.28
CA VAL A 106 -18.70 -11.89 -17.48
C VAL A 106 -18.00 -13.23 -17.36
N SER A 107 -17.81 -13.90 -18.49
CA SER A 107 -16.97 -15.10 -18.56
C SER A 107 -15.50 -14.68 -18.58
N LEU A 108 -14.70 -15.27 -17.71
CA LEU A 108 -13.28 -14.98 -17.59
C LEU A 108 -12.44 -15.95 -18.43
N PRO A 109 -11.37 -15.47 -19.07
CA PRO A 109 -10.35 -16.35 -19.64
C PRO A 109 -9.56 -17.05 -18.51
N LEU A 110 -8.81 -18.12 -18.84
CA LEU A 110 -7.91 -18.76 -17.88
C LEU A 110 -6.74 -17.86 -17.47
N ARG A 111 -6.27 -16.99 -18.37
CA ARG A 111 -5.23 -16.01 -18.09
C ARG A 111 -5.65 -14.65 -18.64
N PHE A 112 -5.42 -13.61 -17.86
CA PHE A 112 -5.63 -12.23 -18.26
C PHE A 112 -4.61 -11.31 -17.62
N ASP A 113 -4.03 -10.39 -18.40
CA ASP A 113 -3.06 -9.41 -17.92
C ASP A 113 -3.20 -8.09 -18.71
N TRP A 114 -3.40 -7.00 -18.00
CA TRP A 114 -3.48 -5.67 -18.61
C TRP A 114 -2.15 -5.22 -19.23
N ARG A 115 -1.02 -5.81 -18.84
CA ARG A 115 0.29 -5.57 -19.51
C ARG A 115 0.25 -5.98 -20.99
N ASP A 116 -0.43 -7.07 -21.32
CA ASP A 116 -0.60 -7.55 -22.68
C ASP A 116 -1.42 -6.59 -23.56
N LYS A 117 -2.13 -5.65 -22.92
CA LYS A 117 -2.88 -4.57 -23.58
C LYS A 117 -2.10 -3.26 -23.69
N HIS A 118 -0.87 -3.23 -23.20
CA HIS A 118 0.01 -2.04 -23.20
C HIS A 118 -0.60 -0.82 -22.47
N VAL A 119 -1.36 -1.06 -21.40
CA VAL A 119 -2.01 -0.02 -20.61
C VAL A 119 -1.41 0.12 -19.20
N ILE A 120 -0.29 -0.54 -18.95
CA ILE A 120 0.45 -0.48 -17.69
C ILE A 120 1.79 0.24 -17.93
N THR A 121 2.06 1.29 -17.16
CA THR A 121 3.35 1.99 -17.15
C THR A 121 4.45 1.11 -16.54
N GLN A 122 5.71 1.49 -16.70
CA GLN A 122 6.83 0.76 -16.13
C GLN A 122 6.78 0.77 -14.59
N VAL A 123 7.35 -0.28 -13.97
CA VAL A 123 7.49 -0.35 -12.52
C VAL A 123 8.40 0.76 -12.03
N ARG A 124 7.92 1.52 -11.05
CA ARG A 124 8.67 2.59 -10.39
C ARG A 124 9.19 2.15 -9.01
N ASN A 125 10.06 2.96 -8.42
CA ASN A 125 10.62 2.72 -7.11
C ASN A 125 10.23 3.85 -6.14
N GLN A 126 9.54 3.50 -5.05
CA GLN A 126 9.19 4.43 -3.97
C GLN A 126 10.39 4.86 -3.13
N GLU A 127 11.56 4.24 -3.32
CA GLU A 127 12.77 4.52 -2.55
C GLU A 127 12.50 4.49 -1.02
N MET A 128 13.06 5.44 -0.25
CA MET A 128 12.86 5.51 1.21
C MET A 128 11.64 6.33 1.63
N CYS A 129 10.60 6.34 0.80
CA CYS A 129 9.33 7.03 1.04
C CYS A 129 8.20 6.00 1.22
N GLY A 130 7.42 6.11 2.29
CA GLY A 130 6.24 5.28 2.54
C GLY A 130 5.05 5.60 1.64
N GLY A 131 5.31 5.91 0.36
CA GLY A 131 4.35 6.39 -0.63
C GLY A 131 3.62 5.30 -1.44
N CYS A 132 3.68 4.02 -1.06
CA CYS A 132 3.05 2.92 -1.80
C CYS A 132 1.56 3.18 -2.11
N TRP A 133 0.85 3.81 -1.18
CA TRP A 133 -0.54 4.24 -1.34
C TRP A 133 -0.74 5.21 -2.52
N ALA A 134 0.20 6.12 -2.75
CA ALA A 134 0.17 7.06 -3.87
C ALA A 134 0.57 6.39 -5.20
N PHE A 135 1.60 5.53 -5.20
CA PHE A 135 2.01 4.78 -6.38
C PHE A 135 0.90 3.88 -6.92
N SER A 136 0.17 3.18 -6.04
CA SER A 136 -0.94 2.32 -6.45
C SER A 136 -2.10 3.11 -7.06
N VAL A 137 -2.46 4.25 -6.46
CA VAL A 137 -3.53 5.13 -6.97
C VAL A 137 -3.15 5.73 -8.32
N VAL A 138 -1.95 6.30 -8.45
CA VAL A 138 -1.49 6.91 -9.69
C VAL A 138 -1.40 5.87 -10.81
N GLY A 139 -0.82 4.69 -10.53
CA GLY A 139 -0.74 3.61 -11.51
C GLY A 139 -2.12 3.13 -12.00
N ALA A 140 -3.12 3.11 -11.12
CA ALA A 140 -4.50 2.79 -11.51
C ALA A 140 -5.12 3.87 -12.40
N VAL A 141 -4.87 5.16 -12.12
CA VAL A 141 -5.36 6.29 -12.94
C VAL A 141 -4.72 6.27 -14.33
N GLU A 142 -3.40 6.05 -14.42
CA GLU A 142 -2.66 5.90 -15.68
C GLU A 142 -3.29 4.82 -16.55
N SER A 143 -3.52 3.65 -15.98
CA SER A 143 -4.11 2.50 -16.67
C SER A 143 -5.56 2.77 -17.08
N ALA A 144 -6.37 3.35 -16.19
CA ALA A 144 -7.77 3.69 -16.50
C ALA A 144 -7.88 4.65 -17.67
N CYS A 145 -6.94 5.60 -17.79
CA CYS A 145 -6.85 6.51 -18.95
C CYS A 145 -6.50 5.77 -20.24
N ALA A 146 -5.48 4.91 -20.19
CA ALA A 146 -5.04 4.16 -21.36
C ALA A 146 -6.11 3.16 -21.86
N ILE A 147 -6.83 2.50 -20.94
CA ILE A 147 -7.97 1.63 -21.27
C ILE A 147 -9.07 2.40 -22.04
N ARG A 148 -9.23 3.69 -21.76
CA ARG A 148 -10.18 4.57 -22.46
C ARG A 148 -9.61 5.18 -23.75
N GLY A 149 -8.48 4.68 -24.26
CA GLY A 149 -7.88 5.10 -25.52
C GLY A 149 -7.07 6.40 -25.45
N LYS A 150 -6.78 6.91 -24.25
CA LYS A 150 -5.82 8.01 -24.10
C LYS A 150 -4.38 7.47 -24.15
N PRO A 151 -3.40 8.31 -24.50
CA PRO A 151 -1.99 7.91 -24.42
C PRO A 151 -1.65 7.40 -23.01
N LEU A 152 -0.85 6.35 -22.95
CA LEU A 152 -0.27 5.89 -21.70
C LEU A 152 0.86 6.85 -21.29
N GLU A 153 0.68 7.55 -20.19
CA GLU A 153 1.63 8.55 -19.69
C GLU A 153 1.92 8.31 -18.21
N ASP A 154 3.14 8.58 -17.79
CA ASP A 154 3.52 8.61 -16.37
C ASP A 154 2.96 9.86 -15.72
N LEU A 155 2.13 9.67 -14.68
CA LEU A 155 1.57 10.76 -13.87
C LEU A 155 2.37 10.96 -12.58
N SER A 156 2.26 12.17 -12.03
CA SER A 156 3.00 12.56 -10.83
C SER A 156 2.50 11.86 -9.58
N VAL A 157 3.35 11.02 -9.02
CA VAL A 157 3.17 10.45 -7.68
C VAL A 157 3.46 11.52 -6.61
N GLN A 158 4.44 12.39 -6.85
CA GLN A 158 4.82 13.44 -5.90
C GLN A 158 3.67 14.41 -5.66
N GLN A 159 2.89 14.77 -6.67
CA GLN A 159 1.71 15.61 -6.51
C GLN A 159 0.70 15.00 -5.53
N VAL A 160 0.48 13.69 -5.61
CA VAL A 160 -0.43 12.98 -4.69
C VAL A 160 0.15 12.95 -3.27
N ILE A 161 1.46 12.68 -3.13
CA ILE A 161 2.17 12.69 -1.84
C ILE A 161 2.07 14.05 -1.16
N ASP A 162 2.31 15.13 -1.89
CA ASP A 162 2.38 16.48 -1.32
C ASP A 162 1.00 17.11 -1.11
N CYS A 163 0.00 16.75 -1.92
CA CYS A 163 -1.28 17.46 -1.96
C CYS A 163 -2.46 16.71 -1.31
N SER A 164 -2.36 15.39 -1.11
CA SER A 164 -3.45 14.61 -0.50
C SER A 164 -3.49 14.84 1.02
N TYR A 165 -4.17 15.89 1.45
CA TYR A 165 -4.19 16.39 2.84
C TYR A 165 -4.76 15.43 3.89
N ASN A 166 -5.41 14.34 3.48
CA ASN A 166 -5.91 13.28 4.38
C ASN A 166 -4.92 12.12 4.53
N ASN A 167 -3.74 12.25 3.95
CA ASN A 167 -2.64 11.31 4.05
C ASN A 167 -1.40 12.01 4.60
N TYR A 168 -0.38 11.25 4.94
CA TYR A 168 0.82 11.76 5.63
C TYR A 168 2.07 11.70 4.72
N GLY A 169 1.87 11.81 3.40
CA GLY A 169 2.97 11.80 2.43
C GLY A 169 3.83 10.54 2.51
N CYS A 170 5.14 10.69 2.68
CA CYS A 170 6.08 9.59 2.86
C CYS A 170 5.97 8.88 4.21
N GLU A 171 5.25 9.47 5.19
CA GLU A 171 4.98 8.81 6.46
C GLU A 171 3.81 7.82 6.39
N GLY A 172 3.13 7.76 5.25
CA GLY A 172 2.10 6.76 4.97
C GLY A 172 0.75 7.33 4.57
N GLY A 173 -0.18 6.43 4.26
CA GLY A 173 -1.53 6.82 3.88
C GLY A 173 -2.41 5.65 3.47
N ALA A 174 -3.64 5.99 3.08
CA ALA A 174 -4.64 5.05 2.58
C ALA A 174 -5.01 5.41 1.13
N PRO A 175 -4.99 4.46 0.20
CA PRO A 175 -5.40 4.69 -1.19
C PRO A 175 -6.81 5.29 -1.31
N VAL A 176 -7.77 4.79 -0.53
CA VAL A 176 -9.15 5.31 -0.53
C VAL A 176 -9.21 6.77 -0.11
N SER A 177 -8.37 7.21 0.84
CA SER A 177 -8.28 8.62 1.23
C SER A 177 -7.79 9.50 0.08
N ALA A 178 -6.82 9.02 -0.71
CA ALA A 178 -6.35 9.70 -1.91
C ALA A 178 -7.40 9.74 -3.01
N LEU A 179 -8.08 8.62 -3.26
CA LEU A 179 -9.19 8.56 -4.24
C LEU A 179 -10.34 9.51 -3.85
N ASN A 180 -10.69 9.55 -2.57
CA ASN A 180 -11.71 10.47 -2.06
C ASN A 180 -11.28 11.94 -2.23
N TRP A 181 -10.02 12.26 -1.96
CA TRP A 181 -9.45 13.58 -2.21
C TRP A 181 -9.53 13.95 -3.69
N LEU A 182 -9.05 13.11 -4.59
CA LEU A 182 -9.11 13.32 -6.05
C LEU A 182 -10.56 13.53 -6.53
N ASN A 183 -11.48 12.70 -6.04
CA ASN A 183 -12.89 12.77 -6.42
C ASN A 183 -13.58 14.05 -5.92
N LYS A 184 -13.28 14.48 -4.69
CA LYS A 184 -13.89 15.70 -4.11
C LYS A 184 -13.34 16.99 -4.69
N THR A 185 -12.04 17.03 -4.91
CA THR A 185 -11.37 18.26 -5.35
C THR A 185 -11.35 18.42 -6.86
N GLN A 186 -11.56 17.34 -7.60
CA GLN A 186 -11.44 17.29 -9.06
C GLN A 186 -10.10 17.84 -9.57
N VAL A 187 -9.06 17.75 -8.72
CA VAL A 187 -7.70 18.14 -9.08
C VAL A 187 -7.21 17.28 -10.26
N LYS A 188 -6.54 17.92 -11.18
CA LYS A 188 -5.93 17.23 -12.31
C LYS A 188 -4.55 16.74 -11.94
N LEU A 189 -4.32 15.44 -12.04
CA LEU A 189 -2.98 14.88 -11.97
C LEU A 189 -2.19 15.29 -13.22
N VAL A 190 -1.03 15.89 -12.99
CA VAL A 190 -0.11 16.30 -14.05
C VAL A 190 0.89 15.18 -14.37
N ARG A 191 1.69 15.35 -15.43
CA ARG A 191 2.73 14.38 -15.80
C ARG A 191 3.84 14.33 -14.75
N GLU A 192 4.49 13.19 -14.65
CA GLU A 192 5.69 12.99 -13.82
C GLU A 192 6.80 14.01 -14.15
N SER A 193 6.96 14.36 -15.43
CA SER A 193 7.94 15.36 -15.88
C SER A 193 7.67 16.78 -15.38
N GLU A 194 6.42 17.10 -15.03
CA GLU A 194 6.01 18.44 -14.56
C GLU A 194 6.08 18.53 -13.03
N TYR A 195 5.99 17.37 -12.34
CA TYR A 195 6.07 17.30 -10.89
C TYR A 195 6.79 15.99 -10.47
N PRO A 196 8.12 15.95 -10.63
CA PRO A 196 8.89 14.72 -10.48
C PRO A 196 8.92 14.19 -9.05
N PHE A 197 9.01 12.88 -8.90
CA PHE A 197 9.15 12.19 -7.63
C PHE A 197 10.47 12.54 -6.94
N LYS A 198 10.43 12.79 -5.62
CA LYS A 198 11.58 13.25 -4.81
C LYS A 198 11.88 12.34 -3.62
N ALA A 199 11.06 11.33 -3.37
CA ALA A 199 11.16 10.42 -2.21
C ALA A 199 11.15 11.12 -0.83
N HIS A 200 10.59 12.31 -0.74
CA HIS A 200 10.37 13.04 0.52
C HIS A 200 9.14 13.94 0.41
N ASN A 201 8.60 14.34 1.54
CA ASN A 201 7.49 15.29 1.59
C ASN A 201 7.91 16.67 1.10
N GLY A 202 7.09 17.27 0.26
CA GLY A 202 7.25 18.64 -0.24
C GLY A 202 6.03 19.50 0.07
N LEU A 203 6.07 20.73 -0.40
CA LEU A 203 4.90 21.61 -0.39
C LEU A 203 4.04 21.29 -1.61
N CYS A 204 2.73 21.26 -1.43
CA CYS A 204 1.79 21.09 -2.53
C CYS A 204 1.89 22.25 -3.51
N HIS A 205 2.13 21.95 -4.79
CA HIS A 205 2.08 22.92 -5.88
C HIS A 205 0.75 22.81 -6.61
N TYR A 206 0.03 23.90 -6.68
CA TYR A 206 -1.24 23.97 -7.38
C TYR A 206 -1.04 24.46 -8.81
N PHE A 207 -1.70 23.79 -9.75
CA PHE A 207 -1.74 24.17 -11.15
C PHE A 207 -3.05 24.92 -11.44
N SER A 208 -3.03 25.79 -12.43
CA SER A 208 -4.25 26.48 -12.85
C SER A 208 -5.29 25.49 -13.39
N SER A 209 -6.56 25.84 -13.32
CA SER A 209 -7.64 25.01 -13.86
C SER A 209 -7.53 24.77 -15.38
N SER A 210 -6.84 25.66 -16.10
CA SER A 210 -6.55 25.53 -17.52
C SER A 210 -5.39 24.59 -17.82
N HIS A 211 -4.59 24.18 -16.80
CA HIS A 211 -3.47 23.26 -17.01
C HIS A 211 -3.97 21.89 -17.48
N SER A 212 -3.21 21.26 -18.38
CA SER A 212 -3.53 19.92 -18.86
C SER A 212 -3.26 18.89 -17.76
N GLY A 213 -4.11 17.90 -17.62
CA GLY A 213 -3.98 16.84 -16.62
C GLY A 213 -5.22 15.96 -16.58
N ILE A 214 -5.20 14.96 -15.72
CA ILE A 214 -6.23 13.94 -15.64
C ILE A 214 -6.95 14.04 -14.31
N SER A 215 -8.26 14.29 -14.33
CA SER A 215 -9.14 14.15 -13.17
C SER A 215 -9.89 12.82 -13.22
N ILE A 216 -10.21 12.28 -12.06
CA ILE A 216 -11.04 11.09 -11.95
C ILE A 216 -12.53 11.48 -11.96
N ARG A 217 -13.38 10.56 -12.44
CA ARG A 217 -14.85 10.70 -12.39
C ARG A 217 -15.45 10.10 -11.12
N GLY A 218 -14.72 9.17 -10.51
CA GLY A 218 -15.16 8.48 -9.33
C GLY A 218 -14.28 7.28 -9.02
N TYR A 219 -14.67 6.56 -7.99
CA TYR A 219 -14.03 5.30 -7.59
C TYR A 219 -15.06 4.42 -6.88
N SER A 220 -14.78 3.12 -6.80
CA SER A 220 -15.53 2.18 -5.95
C SER A 220 -14.56 1.40 -5.08
N ALA A 221 -15.00 1.04 -3.89
CA ALA A 221 -14.24 0.22 -2.96
C ALA A 221 -15.06 -1.00 -2.55
N TYR A 222 -14.39 -2.15 -2.46
CA TYR A 222 -14.99 -3.47 -2.26
C TYR A 222 -14.23 -4.24 -1.19
N ASP A 223 -14.93 -5.17 -0.57
CA ASP A 223 -14.38 -6.26 0.23
C ASP A 223 -14.75 -7.56 -0.50
N PHE A 224 -13.72 -8.26 -1.00
CA PHE A 224 -13.86 -9.53 -1.71
C PHE A 224 -13.26 -10.71 -0.92
N SER A 225 -13.15 -10.60 0.41
CA SER A 225 -12.45 -11.56 1.27
C SER A 225 -12.78 -13.03 0.97
N ASP A 226 -14.05 -13.31 0.65
CA ASP A 226 -14.54 -14.64 0.29
C ASP A 226 -15.01 -14.74 -1.17
N GLN A 227 -14.68 -13.77 -2.02
CA GLN A 227 -15.23 -13.59 -3.38
C GLN A 227 -14.17 -13.23 -4.42
N GLU A 228 -13.02 -13.89 -4.41
CA GLU A 228 -11.93 -13.60 -5.34
C GLU A 228 -12.31 -13.82 -6.83
N ASP A 229 -13.30 -14.64 -7.13
CA ASP A 229 -13.82 -14.77 -8.50
C ASP A 229 -14.56 -13.50 -8.95
N GLU A 230 -15.33 -12.86 -8.08
CA GLU A 230 -15.94 -11.55 -8.36
C GLU A 230 -14.87 -10.46 -8.48
N MET A 231 -13.84 -10.53 -7.65
CA MET A 231 -12.67 -9.64 -7.76
C MET A 231 -11.98 -9.78 -9.13
N ALA A 232 -11.86 -11.00 -9.68
CA ALA A 232 -11.31 -11.22 -11.02
C ALA A 232 -12.21 -10.64 -12.13
N LYS A 233 -13.53 -10.68 -11.98
CA LYS A 233 -14.47 -10.00 -12.88
C LYS A 233 -14.32 -8.48 -12.81
N ALA A 234 -14.14 -7.93 -11.61
CA ALA A 234 -13.89 -6.50 -11.42
C ALA A 234 -12.58 -6.06 -12.12
N LEU A 235 -11.49 -6.82 -11.93
CA LEU A 235 -10.23 -6.60 -12.63
C LEU A 235 -10.40 -6.59 -14.15
N PHE A 236 -11.06 -7.60 -14.69
CA PHE A 236 -11.28 -7.77 -16.13
C PHE A 236 -12.13 -6.65 -16.72
N THR A 237 -13.13 -6.18 -15.97
CA THR A 237 -14.11 -5.21 -16.45
C THR A 237 -13.67 -3.75 -16.28
N PHE A 238 -13.09 -3.43 -15.12
CA PHE A 238 -12.85 -2.04 -14.74
C PHE A 238 -11.40 -1.60 -14.94
N GLY A 239 -10.46 -2.53 -15.01
CA GLY A 239 -9.04 -2.24 -15.05
C GLY A 239 -8.28 -2.72 -13.81
N PRO A 240 -6.99 -2.37 -13.69
CA PRO A 240 -6.15 -2.75 -12.55
C PRO A 240 -6.77 -2.35 -11.19
N LEU A 241 -6.61 -3.23 -10.21
CA LEU A 241 -7.19 -3.08 -8.88
C LEU A 241 -6.13 -2.59 -7.88
N ILE A 242 -6.44 -1.54 -7.14
CA ILE A 242 -5.66 -1.09 -6.00
C ILE A 242 -6.02 -1.98 -4.81
N VAL A 243 -5.03 -2.62 -4.20
CA VAL A 243 -5.24 -3.49 -3.03
C VAL A 243 -4.24 -3.16 -1.92
N ILE A 244 -4.59 -3.49 -0.68
CA ILE A 244 -3.70 -3.38 0.47
C ILE A 244 -3.45 -4.78 1.00
N VAL A 245 -2.17 -5.14 1.13
CA VAL A 245 -1.73 -6.49 1.53
C VAL A 245 -0.84 -6.43 2.77
N ASP A 246 -0.71 -7.55 3.46
CA ASP A 246 0.39 -7.77 4.39
C ASP A 246 1.64 -8.21 3.62
N ALA A 247 2.60 -7.31 3.49
CA ALA A 247 3.82 -7.53 2.73
C ALA A 247 5.08 -7.71 3.60
N VAL A 248 4.95 -8.03 4.88
CA VAL A 248 6.11 -8.20 5.78
C VAL A 248 7.06 -9.29 5.24
N SER A 249 6.52 -10.43 4.79
CA SER A 249 7.33 -11.53 4.24
C SER A 249 7.85 -11.28 2.82
N TRP A 250 7.43 -10.19 2.17
CA TRP A 250 7.84 -9.89 0.80
C TRP A 250 9.24 -9.27 0.69
N GLN A 251 9.83 -8.90 1.83
CA GLN A 251 11.14 -8.24 1.88
C GLN A 251 12.19 -8.94 0.99
N ASP A 252 12.29 -10.25 1.09
CA ASP A 252 13.33 -11.05 0.42
C ASP A 252 12.79 -11.89 -0.76
N TYR A 253 11.57 -11.61 -1.22
CA TYR A 253 10.94 -12.34 -2.32
C TYR A 253 11.71 -12.14 -3.63
N LEU A 254 12.00 -13.25 -4.32
CA LEU A 254 12.68 -13.26 -5.61
C LEU A 254 11.79 -13.80 -6.74
N GLY A 255 10.79 -14.63 -6.44
CA GLY A 255 9.94 -15.23 -7.47
C GLY A 255 9.10 -16.39 -6.95
N GLY A 256 8.39 -17.05 -7.87
CA GLY A 256 7.41 -18.09 -7.54
C GLY A 256 6.09 -17.51 -7.03
N ILE A 257 5.20 -18.37 -6.50
CA ILE A 257 3.86 -17.95 -6.06
C ILE A 257 3.84 -17.89 -4.53
N ILE A 258 3.54 -16.69 -3.99
CA ILE A 258 3.36 -16.47 -2.55
C ILE A 258 2.06 -17.15 -2.12
N GLN A 259 2.16 -18.16 -1.24
CA GLN A 259 1.04 -18.94 -0.72
C GLN A 259 0.96 -18.90 0.80
N HIS A 260 2.10 -18.69 1.46
CA HIS A 260 2.28 -18.81 2.90
C HIS A 260 3.11 -17.63 3.43
N HIS A 261 3.35 -17.63 4.73
CA HIS A 261 4.20 -16.67 5.43
C HIS A 261 3.68 -15.22 5.46
N CYS A 262 2.42 -14.97 5.09
CA CYS A 262 1.81 -13.69 5.47
C CYS A 262 1.77 -13.62 7.00
N SER A 263 2.13 -12.47 7.55
CA SER A 263 2.01 -12.29 8.99
C SER A 263 0.52 -12.29 9.38
N SER A 264 0.21 -12.61 10.62
CA SER A 264 -1.16 -12.46 11.13
C SER A 264 -1.50 -11.00 11.44
N GLY A 265 -0.70 -10.07 10.93
CA GLY A 265 -0.84 -8.64 11.15
C GLY A 265 -1.82 -7.96 10.21
N GLU A 266 -2.10 -6.70 10.46
CA GLU A 266 -2.91 -5.88 9.57
C GLU A 266 -2.19 -5.63 8.24
N ALA A 267 -2.95 -5.50 7.14
CA ALA A 267 -2.45 -5.08 5.85
C ALA A 267 -1.70 -3.74 5.96
N ASN A 268 -0.56 -3.64 5.29
CA ASN A 268 0.42 -2.57 5.53
C ASN A 268 1.07 -2.00 4.27
N HIS A 269 0.75 -2.55 3.08
CA HIS A 269 1.37 -2.16 1.82
C HIS A 269 0.34 -2.11 0.69
N ALA A 270 0.31 -1.01 -0.04
CA ALA A 270 -0.58 -0.85 -1.19
C ALA A 270 0.14 -1.23 -2.49
N VAL A 271 -0.53 -2.03 -3.30
CA VAL A 271 -0.04 -2.53 -4.59
C VAL A 271 -1.15 -2.51 -5.64
N LEU A 272 -0.81 -2.84 -6.89
CA LEU A 272 -1.74 -2.82 -8.01
C LEU A 272 -1.83 -4.20 -8.66
N ILE A 273 -3.00 -4.85 -8.62
CA ILE A 273 -3.22 -6.09 -9.37
C ILE A 273 -3.45 -5.74 -10.84
N THR A 274 -2.65 -6.32 -11.72
CA THR A 274 -2.74 -6.10 -13.17
C THR A 274 -3.30 -7.27 -13.94
N GLY A 275 -3.32 -8.47 -13.33
CA GLY A 275 -3.76 -9.67 -14.00
C GLY A 275 -3.91 -10.86 -13.07
N PHE A 276 -4.29 -11.98 -13.67
CA PHE A 276 -4.31 -13.29 -13.04
C PHE A 276 -3.95 -14.39 -14.04
N ASP A 277 -3.49 -15.52 -13.53
CA ASP A 277 -3.22 -16.73 -14.30
C ASP A 277 -3.77 -17.94 -13.57
N LYS A 278 -4.69 -18.68 -14.24
CA LYS A 278 -5.34 -19.91 -13.78
C LYS A 278 -4.94 -21.10 -14.64
N THR A 279 -3.89 -20.99 -15.47
CA THR A 279 -3.48 -22.05 -16.40
C THR A 279 -2.66 -23.16 -15.74
N GLY A 280 -2.01 -22.87 -14.61
CA GLY A 280 -1.24 -23.85 -13.84
C GLY A 280 -2.03 -24.47 -12.69
N ASP A 281 -1.38 -25.39 -11.96
CA ASP A 281 -1.98 -26.08 -10.80
C ASP A 281 -2.33 -25.13 -9.65
N THR A 282 -1.61 -24.00 -9.56
CA THR A 282 -1.84 -22.96 -8.55
C THR A 282 -2.19 -21.65 -9.24
N PRO A 283 -3.49 -21.28 -9.30
CA PRO A 283 -3.91 -19.96 -9.79
C PRO A 283 -3.29 -18.82 -8.95
N TYR A 284 -2.91 -17.72 -9.62
CA TYR A 284 -2.30 -16.58 -8.93
C TYR A 284 -2.68 -15.23 -9.53
N TRP A 285 -2.62 -14.20 -8.68
CA TRP A 285 -2.69 -12.80 -9.04
C TRP A 285 -1.33 -12.29 -9.50
N ILE A 286 -1.32 -11.45 -10.52
CA ILE A 286 -0.14 -10.73 -11.00
C ILE A 286 -0.18 -9.34 -10.39
N VAL A 287 0.75 -9.06 -9.47
CA VAL A 287 0.72 -7.91 -8.56
C VAL A 287 1.91 -7.01 -8.85
N ARG A 288 1.65 -5.82 -9.37
CA ARG A 288 2.66 -4.79 -9.59
C ARG A 288 3.02 -4.13 -8.27
N ASN A 289 4.31 -4.10 -7.95
CA ASN A 289 4.85 -3.44 -6.76
C ASN A 289 5.50 -2.09 -7.12
N SER A 290 5.97 -1.37 -6.11
CA SER A 290 6.63 -0.06 -6.21
C SER A 290 8.05 -0.06 -5.63
N TRP A 291 8.78 -1.18 -5.77
CA TRP A 291 10.15 -1.34 -5.25
C TRP A 291 11.21 -1.50 -6.35
N GLY A 292 10.89 -0.99 -7.55
CA GLY A 292 11.77 -1.11 -8.72
C GLY A 292 11.65 -2.47 -9.41
N ASN A 293 12.16 -2.53 -10.63
CA ASN A 293 12.10 -3.74 -11.48
C ASN A 293 13.10 -4.84 -11.10
N SER A 294 14.08 -4.53 -10.24
CA SER A 294 15.05 -5.52 -9.74
C SER A 294 14.50 -6.37 -8.59
N TRP A 295 13.34 -6.03 -8.02
CA TRP A 295 12.69 -6.78 -6.98
C TRP A 295 11.68 -7.78 -7.56
N GLY A 296 11.62 -8.99 -6.98
CA GLY A 296 10.65 -10.01 -7.39
C GLY A 296 10.81 -10.43 -8.85
N VAL A 297 9.70 -10.62 -9.54
CA VAL A 297 9.66 -10.96 -10.98
C VAL A 297 9.47 -9.67 -11.78
N ASP A 298 10.56 -9.03 -12.19
CA ASP A 298 10.53 -7.75 -12.92
C ASP A 298 9.71 -6.65 -12.21
N GLY A 299 9.79 -6.60 -10.89
CA GLY A 299 9.03 -5.67 -10.05
C GLY A 299 7.62 -6.15 -9.66
N TYR A 300 7.27 -7.37 -10.00
CA TYR A 300 5.97 -7.98 -9.69
C TYR A 300 6.09 -9.09 -8.65
N ALA A 301 5.03 -9.29 -7.89
CA ALA A 301 4.79 -10.49 -7.09
C ALA A 301 3.69 -11.34 -7.75
N HIS A 302 3.79 -12.64 -7.57
CA HIS A 302 2.69 -13.56 -7.85
C HIS A 302 2.13 -14.04 -6.52
N VAL A 303 0.83 -13.83 -6.30
CA VAL A 303 0.14 -14.19 -5.05
C VAL A 303 -0.96 -15.18 -5.37
N LYS A 304 -0.99 -16.31 -4.67
CA LYS A 304 -2.00 -17.37 -4.88
C LYS A 304 -3.42 -16.78 -4.84
N MET A 305 -4.22 -17.19 -5.80
CA MET A 305 -5.66 -16.95 -5.80
C MET A 305 -6.38 -17.96 -4.90
N GLY A 306 -7.41 -17.53 -4.23
CA GLY A 306 -8.19 -18.31 -3.29
C GLY A 306 -7.60 -18.30 -1.88
N GLY A 307 -8.45 -18.20 -0.88
CA GLY A 307 -8.07 -18.15 0.53
C GLY A 307 -7.53 -16.81 1.00
N ASN A 308 -7.74 -15.74 0.24
CA ASN A 308 -7.41 -14.36 0.63
C ASN A 308 -5.97 -14.20 1.14
N VAL A 309 -5.02 -14.73 0.38
CA VAL A 309 -3.60 -14.76 0.77
C VAL A 309 -3.07 -13.34 0.99
N CYS A 310 -2.42 -13.10 2.13
CA CYS A 310 -1.93 -11.78 2.60
C CYS A 310 -3.02 -10.68 2.69
N GLY A 311 -4.30 -11.05 2.79
CA GLY A 311 -5.41 -10.11 2.84
C GLY A 311 -5.67 -9.37 1.51
N ILE A 312 -5.26 -9.95 0.39
CA ILE A 312 -5.28 -9.29 -0.93
C ILE A 312 -6.68 -8.88 -1.38
N ALA A 313 -7.72 -9.51 -0.86
CA ALA A 313 -9.11 -9.27 -1.22
C ALA A 313 -9.89 -8.42 -0.21
N ASP A 314 -9.29 -8.06 0.95
CA ASP A 314 -10.00 -7.34 2.02
C ASP A 314 -10.27 -5.87 1.70
N SER A 315 -9.33 -5.22 1.03
CA SER A 315 -9.39 -3.78 0.74
C SER A 315 -9.03 -3.52 -0.71
N VAL A 316 -10.04 -3.50 -1.55
CA VAL A 316 -9.91 -3.40 -3.02
C VAL A 316 -10.56 -2.12 -3.51
N SER A 317 -9.91 -1.39 -4.40
CA SER A 317 -10.49 -0.19 -5.01
C SER A 317 -10.24 -0.16 -6.52
N VAL A 318 -11.19 0.45 -7.23
CA VAL A 318 -11.08 0.77 -8.65
C VAL A 318 -11.29 2.26 -8.87
N VAL A 319 -10.68 2.83 -9.89
CA VAL A 319 -10.82 4.24 -10.25
C VAL A 319 -11.44 4.37 -11.65
N PHE A 320 -12.28 5.38 -11.82
CA PHE A 320 -12.92 5.73 -13.10
C PHE A 320 -12.46 7.12 -13.56
N VAL A 321 -12.13 7.26 -14.86
CA VAL A 321 -11.66 8.51 -15.48
C VAL A 321 -12.55 8.94 -16.64
#